data_0a63cc25c4420c06744919d8d0a33625
#
_entry.id   0a63cc25c4420c06744919d8d0a33625
#
_cell.length_a   1.000
_cell.length_b   1.000
_cell.length_c   1.000
_cell.angle_alpha   90.00
_cell.angle_beta   90.00
_cell.angle_gamma   90.00
#
_symmetry.space_group_name_H-M   'P 1'
#
loop_
_entity.id
_entity.type
_entity.pdbx_description
1 polymer ?
#
loop_
_entity_poly.entity_id
_entity_poly.type
_entity_poly.pdbx_seq_one_letter_code
_entity_poly.pdbx_strand_id
1 'polypeptide(L)'
;MKLGFVSAILDGWSFEEMIDTARDLGFSCVEAACWPSGKAERRYAGVSHIDVDGLTDEKAAYILGYCKERGVELSSLAFYPNTMDEDLEKRAANIAHLKKVILASEKLGVGMVTTFVGRATHKTVEENLELFREIWPPIVAFAEEHHVKVAIENCPMWFDATNWPGGQNLFTTPDIWRRCFETVSYTH
;
A
#
# COMPACT_ATOMS: atom_id res chain seq x y z
N MET A 1 -4.79 14.31 -17.46
CA MET A 1 -5.13 13.76 -16.12
C MET A 1 -5.78 12.42 -16.35
N LYS A 2 -5.36 11.37 -15.66
CA LYS A 2 -5.97 10.04 -15.74
C LYS A 2 -6.95 9.87 -14.58
N LEU A 3 -8.09 9.26 -14.83
CA LEU A 3 -9.07 8.92 -13.82
C LEU A 3 -9.00 7.41 -13.57
N GLY A 4 -9.00 7.01 -12.31
CA GLY A 4 -8.94 5.63 -11.88
C GLY A 4 -9.64 5.39 -10.55
N PHE A 5 -9.57 4.17 -10.05
CA PHE A 5 -10.11 3.78 -8.75
C PHE A 5 -9.16 2.82 -8.01
N VAL A 6 -9.37 2.70 -6.71
CA VAL A 6 -8.68 1.74 -5.85
C VAL A 6 -9.42 0.42 -5.87
N SER A 7 -8.78 -0.66 -6.29
CA SER A 7 -9.45 -1.94 -6.50
C SER A 7 -9.80 -2.72 -5.22
N ALA A 8 -9.30 -2.31 -4.07
CA ALA A 8 -9.62 -2.94 -2.78
C ALA A 8 -11.12 -2.99 -2.43
N ILE A 9 -11.95 -2.19 -3.12
CA ILE A 9 -13.42 -2.20 -2.97
C ILE A 9 -14.09 -3.35 -3.73
N LEU A 10 -13.38 -4.07 -4.58
CA LEU A 10 -13.89 -5.12 -5.47
C LEU A 10 -13.54 -6.51 -4.92
N ASP A 11 -14.00 -6.81 -3.71
CA ASP A 11 -13.79 -8.11 -3.09
C ASP A 11 -14.43 -9.24 -3.90
N GLY A 12 -13.68 -10.33 -4.10
CA GLY A 12 -14.12 -11.51 -4.85
C GLY A 12 -14.00 -11.39 -6.37
N TRP A 13 -13.52 -10.26 -6.90
CA TRP A 13 -13.29 -10.11 -8.33
C TRP A 13 -11.90 -10.60 -8.73
N SER A 14 -11.78 -11.11 -9.95
CA SER A 14 -10.49 -11.43 -10.56
C SER A 14 -9.77 -10.15 -11.04
N PHE A 15 -8.49 -10.30 -11.36
CA PHE A 15 -7.71 -9.24 -11.99
C PHE A 15 -8.33 -8.81 -13.32
N GLU A 16 -8.78 -9.78 -14.11
CA GLU A 16 -9.38 -9.54 -15.43
C GLU A 16 -10.71 -8.79 -15.32
N GLU A 17 -11.58 -9.20 -14.41
CA GLU A 17 -12.86 -8.52 -14.16
C GLU A 17 -12.64 -7.06 -13.72
N MET A 18 -11.64 -6.81 -12.89
CA MET A 18 -11.27 -5.47 -12.45
C MET A 18 -10.82 -4.59 -13.64
N ILE A 19 -9.92 -5.09 -14.48
CA ILE A 19 -9.38 -4.33 -15.63
C ILE A 19 -10.44 -4.14 -16.72
N ASP A 20 -11.24 -5.17 -17.02
CA ASP A 20 -12.32 -5.08 -17.99
C ASP A 20 -13.37 -4.05 -17.54
N THR A 21 -13.74 -4.04 -16.27
CA THR A 21 -14.66 -3.05 -15.71
C THR A 21 -14.08 -1.64 -15.76
N ALA A 22 -12.78 -1.47 -15.45
CA ALA A 22 -12.12 -0.18 -15.59
C ALA A 22 -12.24 0.36 -17.01
N ARG A 23 -11.94 -0.48 -18.02
CA ARG A 23 -12.11 -0.13 -19.44
C ARG A 23 -13.56 0.25 -19.77
N ASP A 24 -14.52 -0.58 -19.38
CA ASP A 24 -15.92 -0.43 -19.75
C ASP A 24 -16.57 0.82 -19.13
N LEU A 25 -16.08 1.23 -17.96
CA LEU A 25 -16.49 2.47 -17.29
C LEU A 25 -15.67 3.70 -17.73
N GLY A 26 -14.69 3.53 -18.62
CA GLY A 26 -13.87 4.63 -19.15
C GLY A 26 -12.77 5.12 -18.20
N PHE A 27 -12.37 4.31 -17.21
CA PHE A 27 -11.21 4.60 -16.39
C PHE A 27 -9.91 4.30 -17.16
N SER A 28 -8.91 5.14 -16.93
CA SER A 28 -7.60 5.02 -17.60
C SER A 28 -6.55 4.31 -16.76
N CYS A 29 -6.78 4.17 -15.46
CA CYS A 29 -5.86 3.49 -14.57
C CYS A 29 -6.56 2.88 -13.35
N VAL A 30 -5.85 1.98 -12.66
CA VAL A 30 -6.31 1.33 -11.44
C VAL A 30 -5.15 1.30 -10.45
N GLU A 31 -5.43 1.58 -9.18
CA GLU A 31 -4.58 1.23 -8.07
C GLU A 31 -4.92 -0.21 -7.65
N ALA A 32 -4.01 -1.15 -7.90
CA ALA A 32 -4.27 -2.57 -7.71
C ALA A 32 -4.00 -3.02 -6.27
N ALA A 33 -4.99 -3.65 -5.64
CA ALA A 33 -4.88 -4.23 -4.31
C ALA A 33 -3.97 -5.47 -4.33
N CYS A 34 -3.04 -5.54 -3.37
CA CYS A 34 -1.99 -6.57 -3.25
C CYS A 34 -1.88 -7.10 -1.81
N TRP A 35 -3.01 -7.37 -1.13
CA TRP A 35 -2.96 -7.96 0.20
C TRP A 35 -2.49 -9.42 0.16
N PRO A 36 -1.98 -9.97 1.28
CA PRO A 36 -1.77 -11.42 1.39
C PRO A 36 -3.08 -12.16 1.08
N SER A 37 -3.00 -13.22 0.28
CA SER A 37 -4.15 -14.03 -0.04
C SER A 37 -4.68 -14.73 1.22
N GLY A 38 -5.99 -14.62 1.49
CA GLY A 38 -6.60 -15.23 2.65
C GLY A 38 -7.87 -14.52 3.12
N LYS A 39 -8.41 -15.00 4.26
CA LYS A 39 -9.60 -14.40 4.84
C LYS A 39 -9.26 -13.10 5.55
N ALA A 40 -9.86 -12.02 5.12
CA ALA A 40 -9.69 -10.71 5.72
C ALA A 40 -10.35 -10.64 7.12
N GLU A 41 -9.66 -9.98 8.06
CA GLU A 41 -10.23 -9.68 9.38
C GLU A 41 -11.24 -8.52 9.32
N ARG A 42 -11.22 -7.73 8.26
CA ARG A 42 -12.07 -6.54 8.10
C ARG A 42 -12.37 -6.26 6.62
N ARG A 43 -13.43 -5.48 6.39
CA ARG A 43 -13.86 -5.06 5.06
C ARG A 43 -12.71 -4.35 4.32
N TYR A 44 -12.52 -4.70 3.05
CA TYR A 44 -11.48 -4.20 2.15
C TYR A 44 -10.03 -4.60 2.48
N ALA A 45 -9.77 -5.29 3.58
CA ALA A 45 -8.49 -5.94 3.83
C ALA A 45 -8.52 -7.38 3.30
N GLY A 46 -7.42 -7.85 2.75
CA GLY A 46 -7.35 -9.21 2.18
C GLY A 46 -7.80 -9.32 0.72
N VAL A 47 -8.25 -8.22 0.10
CA VAL A 47 -8.49 -8.18 -1.34
C VAL A 47 -7.15 -8.18 -2.05
N SER A 48 -6.96 -9.10 -2.98
CA SER A 48 -5.75 -9.18 -3.79
C SER A 48 -6.12 -9.45 -5.24
N HIS A 49 -5.79 -8.50 -6.11
CA HIS A 49 -5.92 -8.67 -7.55
C HIS A 49 -4.58 -9.02 -8.21
N ILE A 50 -3.47 -8.78 -7.50
CA ILE A 50 -2.13 -9.20 -7.88
C ILE A 50 -1.49 -9.93 -6.70
N ASP A 51 -1.33 -11.25 -6.81
CA ASP A 51 -0.62 -12.07 -5.85
C ASP A 51 0.89 -11.85 -6.01
N VAL A 52 1.47 -11.08 -5.08
CA VAL A 52 2.89 -10.74 -5.11
C VAL A 52 3.81 -11.90 -4.72
N ASP A 53 3.31 -12.88 -3.97
CA ASP A 53 4.07 -14.07 -3.57
C ASP A 53 4.27 -15.03 -4.75
N GLY A 54 3.30 -15.08 -5.66
CA GLY A 54 3.33 -15.94 -6.83
C GLY A 54 3.65 -15.21 -8.14
N LEU A 55 4.20 -14.00 -8.10
CA LEU A 55 4.45 -13.18 -9.29
C LEU A 55 5.70 -13.62 -10.06
N THR A 56 5.53 -14.59 -10.98
CA THR A 56 6.57 -15.02 -11.92
C THR A 56 6.73 -14.00 -13.06
N ASP A 57 7.77 -14.14 -13.88
CA ASP A 57 7.98 -13.28 -15.06
C ASP A 57 6.88 -13.46 -16.10
N GLU A 58 6.37 -14.68 -16.25
CA GLU A 58 5.25 -14.99 -17.14
C GLU A 58 3.95 -14.31 -16.67
N LYS A 59 3.68 -14.35 -15.37
CA LYS A 59 2.51 -13.65 -14.79
C LYS A 59 2.64 -12.14 -14.93
N ALA A 60 3.82 -11.58 -14.69
CA ALA A 60 4.08 -10.16 -14.89
C ALA A 60 3.85 -9.74 -16.34
N ALA A 61 4.37 -10.51 -17.30
CA ALA A 61 4.14 -10.27 -18.74
C ALA A 61 2.67 -10.36 -19.09
N TYR A 62 1.93 -11.34 -18.54
CA TYR A 62 0.49 -11.48 -18.73
C TYR A 62 -0.28 -10.25 -18.22
N ILE A 63 -0.02 -9.82 -16.98
CA ILE A 63 -0.65 -8.65 -16.36
C ILE A 63 -0.44 -7.40 -17.22
N LEU A 64 0.81 -7.14 -17.62
CA LEU A 64 1.15 -5.97 -18.44
C LEU A 64 0.51 -6.04 -19.84
N GLY A 65 0.51 -7.22 -20.45
CA GLY A 65 -0.15 -7.45 -21.74
C GLY A 65 -1.64 -7.20 -21.66
N TYR A 66 -2.30 -7.75 -20.64
CA TYR A 66 -3.74 -7.60 -20.42
C TYR A 66 -4.15 -6.13 -20.22
N CYS A 67 -3.41 -5.40 -19.39
CA CYS A 67 -3.60 -3.96 -19.18
C CYS A 67 -3.43 -3.17 -20.49
N LYS A 68 -2.35 -3.46 -21.23
CA LYS A 68 -2.04 -2.77 -22.50
C LYS A 68 -3.14 -2.97 -23.54
N GLU A 69 -3.63 -4.19 -23.71
CA GLU A 69 -4.70 -4.50 -24.68
C GLU A 69 -6.00 -3.75 -24.38
N ARG A 70 -6.25 -3.43 -23.11
CA ARG A 70 -7.45 -2.74 -22.66
C ARG A 70 -7.28 -1.25 -22.47
N GLY A 71 -6.06 -0.74 -22.64
CA GLY A 71 -5.76 0.68 -22.47
C GLY A 71 -5.92 1.18 -21.04
N VAL A 72 -5.79 0.28 -20.05
CA VAL A 72 -5.85 0.58 -18.62
C VAL A 72 -4.46 0.39 -18.01
N GLU A 73 -3.97 1.35 -17.22
CA GLU A 73 -2.66 1.28 -16.60
C GLU A 73 -2.77 0.94 -15.10
N LEU A 74 -1.76 0.31 -14.54
CA LEU A 74 -1.59 0.24 -13.10
C LEU A 74 -0.92 1.53 -12.63
N SER A 75 -1.64 2.35 -11.86
CA SER A 75 -1.11 3.61 -11.32
C SER A 75 -0.22 3.40 -10.10
N SER A 76 -0.52 2.38 -9.31
CA SER A 76 0.21 1.97 -8.12
C SER A 76 -0.19 0.56 -7.70
N LEU A 77 0.62 -0.07 -6.86
CA LEU A 77 0.24 -1.27 -6.12
C LEU A 77 -0.11 -0.88 -4.69
N ALA A 78 -1.26 -1.35 -4.20
CA ALA A 78 -1.81 -0.94 -2.92
C ALA A 78 -1.71 -2.01 -1.86
N PHE A 79 -1.12 -1.66 -0.72
CA PHE A 79 -1.16 -2.46 0.49
C PHE A 79 -1.11 -1.55 1.70
N TYR A 80 -2.19 -1.52 2.49
CA TYR A 80 -2.36 -0.59 3.61
C TYR A 80 -2.30 -1.31 4.98
N PRO A 81 -1.11 -1.78 5.40
CA PRO A 81 -0.93 -2.45 6.69
C PRO A 81 -0.64 -1.45 7.79
N ASN A 82 -0.83 -1.84 9.05
CA ASN A 82 -0.22 -1.15 10.16
C ASN A 82 1.23 -1.63 10.34
N THR A 83 2.20 -0.93 9.74
CA THR A 83 3.64 -1.26 9.88
C THR A 83 4.21 -0.87 11.25
N MET A 84 3.44 -0.18 12.07
CA MET A 84 3.81 0.24 13.43
C MET A 84 2.97 -0.46 14.49
N ASP A 85 2.37 -1.62 14.17
CA ASP A 85 1.56 -2.41 15.09
C ASP A 85 2.34 -2.75 16.37
N GLU A 86 1.66 -2.76 17.51
CA GLU A 86 2.24 -3.10 18.81
C GLU A 86 2.56 -4.60 18.90
N ASP A 87 1.81 -5.43 18.18
CA ASP A 87 2.14 -6.83 17.97
C ASP A 87 3.33 -6.95 17.01
N LEU A 88 4.47 -7.39 17.57
CA LEU A 88 5.74 -7.47 16.83
C LEU A 88 5.70 -8.48 15.68
N GLU A 89 4.94 -9.56 15.80
CA GLU A 89 4.80 -10.56 14.73
C GLU A 89 3.99 -10.01 13.58
N LYS A 90 2.86 -9.34 13.86
CA LYS A 90 2.07 -8.63 12.85
C LYS A 90 2.87 -7.53 12.18
N ARG A 91 3.58 -6.74 12.95
CA ARG A 91 4.48 -5.68 12.43
C ARG A 91 5.49 -6.27 11.45
N ALA A 92 6.20 -7.31 11.85
CA ALA A 92 7.21 -7.95 11.02
C ALA A 92 6.61 -8.53 9.73
N ALA A 93 5.47 -9.21 9.84
CA ALA A 93 4.75 -9.75 8.68
C ALA A 93 4.28 -8.65 7.71
N ASN A 94 3.73 -7.55 8.25
CA ASN A 94 3.28 -6.41 7.46
C ASN A 94 4.45 -5.75 6.71
N ILE A 95 5.58 -5.52 7.37
CA ILE A 95 6.78 -4.94 6.75
C ILE A 95 7.34 -5.90 5.67
N ALA A 96 7.40 -7.19 5.97
CA ALA A 96 7.87 -8.18 5.00
C ALA A 96 6.99 -8.21 3.74
N HIS A 97 5.66 -8.17 3.89
CA HIS A 97 4.75 -8.15 2.75
C HIS A 97 4.84 -6.82 1.96
N LEU A 98 4.94 -5.68 2.65
CA LEU A 98 5.14 -4.38 1.99
C LEU A 98 6.39 -4.38 1.09
N LYS A 99 7.48 -4.99 1.55
CA LYS A 99 8.69 -5.18 0.73
C LYS A 99 8.44 -6.05 -0.50
N LYS A 100 7.63 -7.10 -0.40
CA LYS A 100 7.23 -7.91 -1.57
C LYS A 100 6.39 -7.10 -2.57
N VAL A 101 5.51 -6.21 -2.10
CA VAL A 101 4.75 -5.30 -2.96
C VAL A 101 5.68 -4.30 -3.68
N ILE A 102 6.72 -3.81 -3.00
CA ILE A 102 7.76 -2.96 -3.61
C ILE A 102 8.48 -3.73 -4.73
N LEU A 103 8.94 -4.96 -4.50
CA LEU A 103 9.56 -5.80 -5.52
C LEU A 103 8.63 -6.10 -6.70
N ALA A 104 7.34 -6.34 -6.42
CA ALA A 104 6.35 -6.54 -7.46
C ALA A 104 6.12 -5.27 -8.29
N SER A 105 6.14 -4.09 -7.66
CA SER A 105 6.03 -2.80 -8.34
C SER A 105 7.22 -2.54 -9.27
N GLU A 106 8.45 -2.86 -8.85
CA GLU A 106 9.64 -2.83 -9.70
C GLU A 106 9.48 -3.79 -10.89
N LYS A 107 9.15 -5.07 -10.62
CA LYS A 107 8.99 -6.12 -11.64
C LYS A 107 7.94 -5.76 -12.70
N LEU A 108 6.84 -5.13 -12.32
CA LEU A 108 5.78 -4.67 -13.21
C LEU A 108 6.07 -3.30 -13.85
N GLY A 109 7.17 -2.65 -13.50
CA GLY A 109 7.49 -1.32 -14.02
C GLY A 109 6.50 -0.22 -13.60
N VAL A 110 5.72 -0.45 -12.53
CA VAL A 110 4.75 0.52 -12.01
C VAL A 110 5.45 1.67 -11.28
N GLY A 111 6.49 1.35 -10.51
CA GLY A 111 7.35 2.33 -9.84
C GLY A 111 6.67 3.10 -8.69
N MET A 112 5.50 2.66 -8.24
CA MET A 112 4.80 3.28 -7.11
C MET A 112 4.05 2.24 -6.27
N VAL A 113 4.18 2.37 -4.96
CA VAL A 113 3.37 1.63 -3.96
C VAL A 113 2.62 2.63 -3.11
N THR A 114 1.33 2.39 -2.89
CA THR A 114 0.47 3.18 -2.01
C THR A 114 0.22 2.42 -0.71
N THR A 115 0.37 3.12 0.40
CA THR A 115 0.26 2.54 1.74
C THR A 115 -0.10 3.59 2.79
N PHE A 116 -0.22 3.20 4.04
CA PHE A 116 -0.19 4.13 5.17
C PHE A 116 0.85 3.70 6.21
N VAL A 117 1.24 4.63 7.07
CA VAL A 117 2.33 4.40 8.03
C VAL A 117 1.91 3.45 9.16
N GLY A 118 0.68 3.55 9.58
CA GLY A 118 0.22 2.86 10.79
C GLY A 118 0.52 3.65 12.07
N ARG A 119 0.17 3.07 13.21
CA ARG A 119 0.37 3.63 14.55
C ARG A 119 0.27 2.55 15.61
N ALA A 120 1.09 2.66 16.65
CA ALA A 120 0.88 1.98 17.93
C ALA A 120 -0.18 2.78 18.73
N THR A 121 -1.40 2.24 18.82
CA THR A 121 -2.59 3.01 19.25
C THR A 121 -2.57 3.42 20.70
N HIS A 122 -1.90 2.64 21.57
CA HIS A 122 -1.74 2.94 23.01
C HIS A 122 -0.59 3.89 23.31
N LYS A 123 0.24 4.24 22.32
CA LYS A 123 1.35 5.16 22.44
C LYS A 123 0.96 6.59 22.12
N THR A 124 1.64 7.54 22.74
CA THR A 124 1.54 8.96 22.41
C THR A 124 2.05 9.25 21.00
N VAL A 125 1.77 10.43 20.49
CA VAL A 125 2.32 10.87 19.17
C VAL A 125 3.85 10.88 19.21
N GLU A 126 4.46 11.37 20.30
CA GLU A 126 5.92 11.43 20.44
C GLU A 126 6.56 10.04 20.43
N GLU A 127 6.00 9.09 21.16
CA GLU A 127 6.47 7.70 21.15
C GLU A 127 6.29 7.03 19.79
N ASN A 128 5.23 7.38 19.06
CA ASN A 128 5.03 6.92 17.69
C ASN A 128 6.03 7.55 16.71
N LEU A 129 6.42 8.80 16.91
CA LEU A 129 7.46 9.44 16.09
C LEU A 129 8.84 8.80 16.33
N GLU A 130 9.15 8.40 17.57
CA GLU A 130 10.38 7.62 17.85
C GLU A 130 10.32 6.26 17.14
N LEU A 131 9.18 5.56 17.24
CA LEU A 131 8.98 4.28 16.56
C LEU A 131 9.07 4.41 15.03
N PHE A 132 8.57 5.49 14.47
CA PHE A 132 8.69 5.80 13.04
C PHE A 132 10.15 5.94 12.62
N ARG A 133 10.99 6.60 13.42
CA ARG A 133 12.44 6.76 13.17
C ARG A 133 13.19 5.42 13.10
N GLU A 134 12.69 4.42 13.80
CA GLU A 134 13.29 3.07 13.77
C GLU A 134 12.82 2.25 12.57
N ILE A 135 11.53 2.34 12.21
CA ILE A 135 10.88 1.42 11.27
C ILE A 135 10.95 1.92 9.83
N TRP A 136 10.68 3.21 9.60
CA TRP A 136 10.44 3.70 8.25
C TRP A 136 11.69 3.98 7.41
N PRO A 137 12.81 4.48 7.95
CA PRO A 137 14.01 4.69 7.13
C PRO A 137 14.48 3.45 6.38
N PRO A 138 14.54 2.25 6.98
CA PRO A 138 14.89 1.03 6.25
C PRO A 138 13.88 0.61 5.17
N ILE A 139 12.58 0.96 5.32
CA ILE A 139 11.56 0.69 4.31
C ILE A 139 11.74 1.63 3.12
N VAL A 140 11.97 2.91 3.39
CA VAL A 140 12.21 3.91 2.35
C VAL A 140 13.49 3.60 1.58
N ALA A 141 14.60 3.31 2.28
CA ALA A 141 15.86 2.93 1.64
C ALA A 141 15.70 1.70 0.74
N PHE A 142 14.93 0.68 1.17
CA PHE A 142 14.61 -0.47 0.35
C PHE A 142 13.82 -0.09 -0.90
N ALA A 143 12.83 0.79 -0.79
CA ALA A 143 12.06 1.24 -1.95
C ALA A 143 12.93 2.04 -2.94
N GLU A 144 13.84 2.88 -2.44
CA GLU A 144 14.80 3.63 -3.25
C GLU A 144 15.76 2.71 -4.02
N GLU A 145 16.29 1.68 -3.37
CA GLU A 145 17.15 0.67 -4.00
C GLU A 145 16.44 0.00 -5.19
N HIS A 146 15.14 -0.18 -5.11
CA HIS A 146 14.29 -0.78 -6.14
C HIS A 146 13.62 0.25 -7.08
N HIS A 147 13.99 1.52 -6.99
CA HIS A 147 13.44 2.62 -7.82
C HIS A 147 11.91 2.79 -7.70
N VAL A 148 11.34 2.44 -6.55
CA VAL A 148 9.89 2.52 -6.26
C VAL A 148 9.61 3.67 -5.31
N LYS A 149 8.66 4.51 -5.67
CA LYS A 149 8.14 5.57 -4.79
C LYS A 149 7.11 4.99 -3.82
N VAL A 150 7.14 5.46 -2.59
CA VAL A 150 6.13 5.12 -1.59
C VAL A 150 5.22 6.35 -1.40
N ALA A 151 3.96 6.20 -1.76
CA ALA A 151 2.94 7.22 -1.55
C ALA A 151 2.12 6.87 -0.29
N ILE A 152 1.99 7.84 0.60
CA ILE A 152 1.32 7.64 1.90
C ILE A 152 -0.09 8.24 1.86
N GLU A 153 -1.08 7.44 2.28
CA GLU A 153 -2.44 7.92 2.52
C GLU A 153 -2.55 8.55 3.92
N ASN A 154 -3.25 9.68 4.02
CA ASN A 154 -3.46 10.41 5.28
C ASN A 154 -4.75 10.00 6.01
N CYS A 155 -5.31 8.84 5.74
CA CYS A 155 -6.52 8.36 6.40
C CYS A 155 -6.25 8.08 7.89
N PRO A 156 -7.05 8.60 8.84
CA PRO A 156 -6.87 8.33 10.26
C PRO A 156 -7.17 6.89 10.66
N MET A 157 -7.89 6.12 9.85
CA MET A 157 -8.17 4.69 10.05
C MET A 157 -8.86 4.41 11.39
N TRP A 158 -10.02 4.99 11.59
CA TRP A 158 -10.86 4.72 12.76
C TRP A 158 -11.75 3.51 12.50
N PHE A 159 -11.46 2.41 13.16
CA PHE A 159 -12.24 1.19 13.02
C PHE A 159 -13.25 0.99 14.13
N ASP A 160 -12.99 1.56 15.31
CA ASP A 160 -13.84 1.48 16.50
C ASP A 160 -13.57 2.65 17.47
N ALA A 161 -14.33 2.69 18.59
CA ALA A 161 -14.21 3.74 19.58
C ALA A 161 -12.85 3.77 20.31
N THR A 162 -12.12 2.66 20.33
CA THR A 162 -10.81 2.58 20.99
C THR A 162 -9.72 3.30 20.20
N ASN A 163 -9.94 3.52 18.92
CA ASN A 163 -9.01 4.22 18.03
C ASN A 163 -9.22 5.74 18.01
N TRP A 164 -10.25 6.25 18.65
CA TRP A 164 -10.52 7.68 18.72
C TRP A 164 -9.65 8.36 19.80
N PRO A 165 -9.13 9.60 19.57
CA PRO A 165 -9.25 10.44 18.37
C PRO A 165 -8.14 10.21 17.32
N GLY A 166 -7.12 9.41 17.61
CA GLY A 166 -5.91 9.32 16.81
C GLY A 166 -5.98 8.32 15.64
N GLY A 167 -6.91 7.36 15.69
CA GLY A 167 -6.97 6.29 14.70
C GLY A 167 -5.76 5.35 14.71
N GLN A 168 -5.62 4.54 13.66
CA GLN A 168 -4.51 3.59 13.48
C GLN A 168 -3.44 4.08 12.48
N ASN A 169 -3.46 5.36 12.14
CA ASN A 169 -2.45 5.94 11.26
C ASN A 169 -1.84 7.19 11.88
N LEU A 170 -0.52 7.29 11.88
CA LEU A 170 0.21 8.41 12.45
C LEU A 170 0.06 9.69 11.61
N PHE A 171 0.02 9.55 10.28
CA PHE A 171 0.01 10.67 9.34
C PHE A 171 -1.37 11.34 9.25
N THR A 172 -1.73 12.13 10.25
CA THR A 172 -3.05 12.75 10.38
C THR A 172 -3.05 14.27 10.36
N THR A 173 -1.92 14.92 10.65
CA THR A 173 -1.80 16.39 10.67
C THR A 173 -0.57 16.87 9.90
N PRO A 174 -0.58 18.10 9.35
CA PRO A 174 0.58 18.65 8.64
C PRO A 174 1.86 18.72 9.47
N ASP A 175 1.75 18.88 10.79
CA ASP A 175 2.91 18.91 11.68
C ASP A 175 3.57 17.54 11.78
N ILE A 176 2.79 16.49 12.00
CA ILE A 176 3.29 15.11 12.01
C ILE A 176 3.93 14.76 10.67
N TRP A 177 3.31 15.13 9.55
CA TRP A 177 3.86 14.93 8.22
C TRP A 177 5.25 15.55 8.08
N ARG A 178 5.43 16.82 8.47
CA ARG A 178 6.74 17.50 8.40
C ARG A 178 7.79 16.77 9.23
N ARG A 179 7.47 16.42 10.49
CA ARG A 179 8.38 15.74 11.40
C ARG A 179 8.78 14.34 10.90
N CYS A 180 7.86 13.62 10.27
CA CYS A 180 8.17 12.34 9.64
C CYS A 180 9.04 12.53 8.40
N PHE A 181 8.78 13.52 7.58
CA PHE A 181 9.62 13.84 6.42
C PHE A 181 11.02 14.28 6.82
N GLU A 182 11.21 14.96 7.94
CA GLU A 182 12.53 15.29 8.49
C GLU A 182 13.32 14.05 8.94
N THR A 183 12.66 12.94 9.15
CA THR A 183 13.27 11.70 9.62
C THR A 183 13.76 10.81 8.48
N VAL A 184 12.95 10.67 7.45
CA VAL A 184 13.33 9.93 6.25
C VAL A 184 14.05 10.89 5.33
N SER A 185 15.33 10.67 5.06
CA SER A 185 16.06 11.58 4.20
C SER A 185 15.39 11.64 2.83
N TYR A 186 15.04 12.87 2.50
CA TYR A 186 14.35 13.21 1.30
C TYR A 186 15.20 12.99 0.11
N THR A 187 15.01 11.91 -0.47
CA THR A 187 15.35 11.81 -1.85
C THR A 187 14.10 12.13 -2.64
N HIS A 188 13.80 13.35 -2.74
CA HIS A 188 13.30 14.11 -3.86
C HIS A 188 12.26 13.47 -4.77
#